data_b76c9a050a23a0f91cdfbb730370653b
#
_entry.id   b76c9a050a23a0f91cdfbb730370653b
#
_cell.length_a   1.000
_cell.length_b   1.000
_cell.length_c   1.000
_cell.angle_alpha   90.00
_cell.angle_beta   90.00
_cell.angle_gamma   90.00
#
_symmetry.space_group_name_H-M   'P 1'
#
loop_
_entity.id
_entity.type
_entity.pdbx_description
1 polymer ?
#
loop_
_entity_poly.entity_id
_entity_poly.type
_entity_poly.pdbx_seq_one_letter_code
_entity_poly.pdbx_strand_id
1 'polypeptide(L)'
;MLIGEYHHNLDNKGRLTLPSKFRDELGEDIVITRGFENTLLVYTSKVFEKMAQNIYALPFTKQDSRNFQRFFLSGATASEFDKQGRINITSILLSYANLTKECVIIGLGDHLEIWSLENWNAFYNSTKDKMSDIAENIYLGDKDETLSGDVK
;
A
#
# COMPACT_ATOMS: atom_id res chain seq x y z
N MET A 1 -4.24 14.13 -5.48
CA MET A 1 -3.21 13.10 -5.59
C MET A 1 -2.57 12.85 -4.23
N LEU A 2 -2.47 11.60 -3.86
CA LEU A 2 -1.89 11.21 -2.57
C LEU A 2 -0.38 11.11 -2.70
N ILE A 3 0.34 12.05 -2.10
CA ILE A 3 1.80 12.06 -2.14
C ILE A 3 2.34 12.55 -0.80
N GLY A 4 3.57 12.15 -0.49
CA GLY A 4 4.28 12.64 0.68
C GLY A 4 4.47 11.57 1.73
N GLU A 5 5.23 11.91 2.74
CA GLU A 5 5.59 11.03 3.85
C GLU A 5 5.17 11.70 5.15
N TYR A 6 4.42 10.98 5.97
CA TYR A 6 3.90 11.50 7.24
C TYR A 6 4.12 10.47 8.33
N HIS A 7 4.38 10.94 9.54
CA HIS A 7 4.65 10.08 10.68
C HIS A 7 3.57 10.31 11.74
N HIS A 8 2.91 9.23 12.15
CA HIS A 8 1.88 9.29 13.18
C HIS A 8 2.00 8.07 14.06
N ASN A 9 1.50 8.18 15.28
CA ASN A 9 1.54 7.06 16.22
C ASN A 9 0.23 6.30 16.21
N LEU A 10 0.36 4.98 16.22
CA LEU A 10 -0.76 4.09 16.44
C LEU A 10 -1.16 4.21 17.91
N ASP A 11 -2.45 4.26 18.20
CA ASP A 11 -2.89 4.25 19.60
C ASP A 11 -2.96 2.81 20.13
N ASN A 12 -3.24 2.66 21.42
CA ASN A 12 -3.22 1.34 22.03
C ASN A 12 -4.42 0.46 21.67
N LYS A 13 -5.35 1.00 20.87
CA LYS A 13 -6.49 0.23 20.36
C LYS A 13 -6.36 -0.06 18.86
N GLY A 14 -5.19 0.16 18.29
CA GLY A 14 -4.97 -0.13 16.89
C GLY A 14 -5.54 0.91 15.93
N ARG A 15 -5.73 2.14 16.38
CA ARG A 15 -6.25 3.21 15.54
C ARG A 15 -5.13 4.15 15.13
N LEU A 16 -5.15 4.56 13.87
CA LEU A 16 -4.13 5.43 13.29
C LEU A 16 -4.79 6.64 12.67
N THR A 17 -4.34 7.83 13.05
CA THR A 17 -4.81 9.07 12.45
C THR A 17 -4.11 9.26 11.11
N LEU A 18 -4.89 9.54 10.07
CA LEU A 18 -4.31 9.89 8.77
C LEU A 18 -4.31 11.41 8.61
N PRO A 19 -3.33 11.96 7.87
CA PRO A 19 -3.32 13.40 7.60
C PRO A 19 -4.63 13.86 6.96
N SER A 20 -5.08 15.05 7.33
CA SER A 20 -6.37 15.55 6.85
C SER A 20 -6.41 15.65 5.33
N LYS A 21 -5.30 16.01 4.69
CA LYS A 21 -5.29 16.10 3.23
C LYS A 21 -5.49 14.73 2.58
N PHE A 22 -5.02 13.66 3.20
CA PHE A 22 -5.25 12.32 2.68
C PHE A 22 -6.70 11.90 2.91
N ARG A 23 -7.25 12.26 4.08
CA ARG A 23 -8.65 11.94 4.36
C ARG A 23 -9.60 12.61 3.37
N ASP A 24 -9.31 13.87 3.06
CA ASP A 24 -10.15 14.62 2.13
C ASP A 24 -10.15 13.96 0.76
N GLU A 25 -9.01 13.45 0.35
CA GLU A 25 -8.88 12.86 -0.96
C GLU A 25 -9.42 11.43 -1.01
N LEU A 26 -9.26 10.68 0.08
CA LEU A 26 -9.74 9.29 0.13
C LEU A 26 -11.26 9.20 0.26
N GLY A 27 -11.89 10.19 0.88
CA GLY A 27 -13.33 10.12 1.12
C GLY A 27 -13.64 9.20 2.28
N GLU A 28 -14.88 8.74 2.36
CA GLU A 28 -15.38 8.04 3.53
C GLU A 28 -15.14 6.53 3.49
N ASP A 29 -15.23 5.93 2.32
CA ASP A 29 -15.17 4.48 2.20
C ASP A 29 -13.82 4.05 1.70
N ILE A 30 -13.08 3.37 2.57
CA ILE A 30 -11.74 2.91 2.24
C ILE A 30 -11.61 1.41 2.50
N VAL A 31 -10.59 0.80 1.90
CA VAL A 31 -10.24 -0.60 2.13
C VAL A 31 -8.77 -0.65 2.49
N ILE A 32 -8.46 -1.39 3.55
CA ILE A 32 -7.09 -1.62 4.00
C ILE A 32 -6.77 -3.08 3.74
N THR A 33 -5.59 -3.37 3.18
CA THR A 33 -5.17 -4.74 2.94
C THR A 33 -3.66 -4.87 3.04
N ARG A 34 -3.16 -6.10 2.90
CA ARG A 34 -1.73 -6.37 2.90
C ARG A 34 -1.10 -5.85 1.63
N GLY A 35 0.06 -5.20 1.76
CA GLY A 35 0.91 -4.88 0.62
C GLY A 35 2.13 -5.78 0.60
N PHE A 36 3.07 -5.46 -0.26
CA PHE A 36 4.33 -6.19 -0.29
C PHE A 36 5.31 -5.59 0.72
N GLU A 37 6.29 -6.37 1.11
CA GLU A 37 7.36 -5.92 2.01
C GLU A 37 6.84 -5.53 3.38
N ASN A 38 5.84 -6.27 3.87
CA ASN A 38 5.26 -6.06 5.19
C ASN A 38 4.67 -4.66 5.36
N THR A 39 3.99 -4.18 4.33
CA THR A 39 3.27 -2.91 4.38
C THR A 39 1.77 -3.16 4.35
N LEU A 40 1.01 -2.11 4.67
CA LEU A 40 -0.42 -2.11 4.42
C LEU A 40 -0.71 -1.13 3.30
N LEU A 41 -1.74 -1.44 2.52
CA LEU A 41 -2.22 -0.56 1.46
C LEU A 41 -3.58 -0.01 1.85
N VAL A 42 -3.81 1.27 1.56
CA VAL A 42 -5.09 1.92 1.81
C VAL A 42 -5.58 2.49 0.49
N TYR A 43 -6.75 2.03 0.06
CA TYR A 43 -7.39 2.45 -1.19
C TYR A 43 -8.75 3.02 -0.90
N THR A 44 -9.26 3.85 -1.81
CA THR A 44 -10.71 4.10 -1.82
C THR A 44 -11.38 2.79 -2.21
N SER A 45 -12.62 2.60 -1.78
CA SER A 45 -13.38 1.40 -2.16
C SER A 45 -13.47 1.27 -3.68
N LYS A 46 -13.58 2.38 -4.38
CA LYS A 46 -13.70 2.39 -5.83
C LYS A 46 -12.43 1.88 -6.52
N VAL A 47 -11.27 2.37 -6.09
CA VAL A 47 -10.00 1.94 -6.65
C VAL A 47 -9.75 0.47 -6.29
N PHE A 48 -10.08 0.10 -5.05
CA PHE A 48 -9.91 -1.29 -4.63
C PHE A 48 -10.75 -2.24 -5.46
N GLU A 49 -12.00 -1.88 -5.76
CA GLU A 49 -12.88 -2.73 -6.58
C GLU A 49 -12.28 -2.98 -7.95
N LYS A 50 -11.75 -1.95 -8.57
CA LYS A 50 -11.10 -2.09 -9.87
C LYS A 50 -9.94 -3.07 -9.81
N MET A 51 -9.12 -2.91 -8.79
CA MET A 51 -7.96 -3.76 -8.63
C MET A 51 -8.36 -5.19 -8.31
N ALA A 52 -9.38 -5.36 -7.48
CA ALA A 52 -9.87 -6.67 -7.12
C ALA A 52 -10.39 -7.43 -8.34
N GLN A 53 -11.01 -6.74 -9.29
CA GLN A 53 -11.45 -7.39 -10.52
C GLN A 53 -10.31 -7.99 -11.30
N ASN A 54 -9.17 -7.30 -11.37
CA ASN A 54 -8.00 -7.84 -12.03
C ASN A 54 -7.49 -9.10 -11.30
N ILE A 55 -7.59 -9.11 -9.98
CA ILE A 55 -7.17 -10.27 -9.19
C ILE A 55 -8.12 -11.44 -9.38
N TYR A 56 -9.43 -11.19 -9.42
CA TYR A 56 -10.44 -12.22 -9.70
C TYR A 56 -10.19 -12.86 -11.07
N ALA A 57 -9.70 -12.09 -12.03
CA ALA A 57 -9.51 -12.56 -13.40
C ALA A 57 -8.29 -13.44 -13.59
N LEU A 58 -7.45 -13.58 -12.57
CA LEU A 58 -6.28 -14.44 -12.67
C LEU A 58 -6.73 -15.89 -12.83
N PRO A 59 -5.95 -16.70 -13.60
CA PRO A 59 -6.36 -18.08 -13.86
C PRO A 59 -6.35 -18.90 -12.56
N PHE A 60 -7.53 -19.37 -12.17
CA PHE A 60 -7.66 -20.09 -10.90
C PHE A 60 -6.99 -21.46 -10.96
N THR A 61 -6.65 -21.95 -12.16
CA THR A 61 -5.97 -23.22 -12.30
C THR A 61 -4.52 -23.18 -11.86
N LYS A 62 -3.94 -21.99 -11.72
CA LYS A 62 -2.56 -21.83 -11.30
C LYS A 62 -2.49 -21.60 -9.80
N GLN A 63 -1.58 -22.34 -9.15
CA GLN A 63 -1.43 -22.22 -7.71
C GLN A 63 -0.99 -20.79 -7.29
N ASP A 64 -0.10 -20.18 -8.07
CA ASP A 64 0.35 -18.83 -7.77
C ASP A 64 -0.81 -17.85 -7.79
N SER A 65 -1.72 -17.97 -8.75
CA SER A 65 -2.90 -17.12 -8.80
C SER A 65 -3.75 -17.26 -7.53
N ARG A 66 -3.98 -18.54 -7.13
CA ARG A 66 -4.78 -18.80 -5.94
C ARG A 66 -4.11 -18.25 -4.68
N ASN A 67 -2.79 -18.41 -4.57
CA ASN A 67 -2.05 -17.93 -3.42
C ASN A 67 -2.06 -16.40 -3.34
N PHE A 68 -1.90 -15.74 -4.47
CA PHE A 68 -1.97 -14.29 -4.53
C PHE A 68 -3.35 -13.79 -4.13
N GLN A 69 -4.41 -14.41 -4.66
CA GLN A 69 -5.77 -14.08 -4.30
C GLN A 69 -6.01 -14.23 -2.81
N ARG A 70 -5.57 -15.34 -2.25
CA ARG A 70 -5.71 -15.62 -0.81
C ARG A 70 -5.02 -14.55 0.03
N PHE A 71 -3.77 -14.25 -0.32
CA PHE A 71 -2.97 -13.29 0.43
C PHE A 71 -3.61 -11.91 0.41
N PHE A 72 -3.95 -11.44 -0.77
CA PHE A 72 -4.38 -10.07 -0.95
C PHE A 72 -5.82 -9.86 -0.49
N LEU A 73 -6.72 -10.75 -0.89
CA LEU A 73 -8.14 -10.55 -0.60
C LEU A 73 -8.52 -10.92 0.83
N SER A 74 -7.83 -11.90 1.43
CA SER A 74 -8.18 -12.29 2.80
C SER A 74 -7.80 -11.22 3.80
N GLY A 75 -6.85 -10.36 3.49
CA GLY A 75 -6.47 -9.27 4.38
C GLY A 75 -7.33 -8.01 4.22
N ALA A 76 -8.12 -7.96 3.17
CA ALA A 76 -8.86 -6.74 2.87
C ALA A 76 -9.99 -6.50 3.87
N THR A 77 -10.05 -5.29 4.38
CA THR A 77 -11.05 -4.88 5.38
C THR A 77 -11.59 -3.51 5.00
N ALA A 78 -12.91 -3.42 4.86
CA ALA A 78 -13.57 -2.13 4.66
C ALA A 78 -13.49 -1.34 5.96
N SER A 79 -13.25 -0.06 5.86
CA SER A 79 -13.09 0.79 7.04
C SER A 79 -13.64 2.18 6.75
N GLU A 80 -13.91 2.91 7.83
CA GLU A 80 -14.35 4.29 7.76
C GLU A 80 -13.52 5.10 8.74
N PHE A 81 -13.45 6.40 8.50
CA PHE A 81 -12.80 7.29 9.45
C PHE A 81 -13.74 7.56 10.63
N ASP A 82 -13.18 7.59 11.84
CA ASP A 82 -13.96 8.03 12.98
C ASP A 82 -13.96 9.58 13.01
N LYS A 83 -14.61 10.14 14.04
CA LYS A 83 -14.76 11.59 14.13
C LYS A 83 -13.44 12.33 14.30
N GLN A 84 -12.41 11.64 14.75
CA GLN A 84 -11.08 12.24 14.92
C GLN A 84 -10.15 11.94 13.73
N GLY A 85 -10.68 11.36 12.66
CA GLY A 85 -9.90 11.09 11.45
C GLY A 85 -8.99 9.88 11.59
N ARG A 86 -9.35 8.94 12.44
CA ARG A 86 -8.56 7.72 12.63
C ARG A 86 -9.22 6.56 11.92
N ILE A 87 -8.38 5.64 11.45
CA ILE A 87 -8.84 4.37 10.92
C ILE A 87 -8.50 3.27 11.92
N ASN A 88 -9.30 2.22 11.93
CA ASN A 88 -9.05 1.08 12.81
C ASN A 88 -8.35 0.00 12.01
N ILE A 89 -7.18 -0.43 12.46
CA ILE A 89 -6.40 -1.46 11.80
C ILE A 89 -6.55 -2.74 12.61
N THR A 90 -6.98 -3.82 11.93
CA THR A 90 -7.24 -5.10 12.61
C THR A 90 -5.94 -5.69 13.13
N SER A 91 -6.05 -6.58 14.13
CA SER A 91 -4.86 -7.20 14.72
C SER A 91 -4.08 -8.03 13.70
N ILE A 92 -4.77 -8.65 12.75
CA ILE A 92 -4.12 -9.43 11.69
C ILE A 92 -3.22 -8.53 10.85
N LEU A 93 -3.72 -7.35 10.48
CA LEU A 93 -2.95 -6.41 9.67
C LEU A 93 -1.84 -5.75 10.47
N LEU A 94 -2.10 -5.43 11.74
CA LEU A 94 -1.06 -4.88 12.61
C LEU A 94 0.12 -5.85 12.70
N SER A 95 -0.18 -7.11 12.90
CA SER A 95 0.83 -8.15 13.02
C SER A 95 1.63 -8.31 11.72
N TYR A 96 0.91 -8.36 10.59
CA TYR A 96 1.58 -8.53 9.30
C TYR A 96 2.59 -7.42 9.03
N ALA A 97 2.21 -6.18 9.31
CA ALA A 97 3.05 -5.01 9.00
C ALA A 97 3.98 -4.63 10.15
N ASN A 98 4.02 -5.43 11.21
CA ASN A 98 4.89 -5.17 12.38
C ASN A 98 4.62 -3.80 13.02
N LEU A 99 3.35 -3.37 13.00
CA LEU A 99 3.01 -2.05 13.54
C LEU A 99 2.86 -2.15 15.05
N THR A 100 3.60 -1.32 15.78
CA THR A 100 3.51 -1.25 17.23
C THR A 100 3.10 0.15 17.69
N LYS A 101 3.88 1.16 17.37
CA LYS A 101 3.55 2.51 17.80
C LYS A 101 3.80 3.51 16.68
N GLU A 102 5.05 3.67 16.28
CA GLU A 102 5.39 4.69 15.29
C GLU A 102 5.19 4.15 13.88
N CYS A 103 4.38 4.85 13.10
CA CYS A 103 4.05 4.44 11.74
C CYS A 103 4.42 5.54 10.76
N VAL A 104 4.71 5.11 9.53
CA VAL A 104 4.99 6.02 8.43
C VAL A 104 3.92 5.81 7.37
N ILE A 105 3.30 6.90 6.93
CA ILE A 105 2.22 6.87 5.95
C ILE A 105 2.75 7.51 4.69
N ILE A 106 2.75 6.76 3.60
CA ILE A 106 3.33 7.18 2.33
C ILE A 106 2.23 7.28 1.29
N GLY A 107 2.18 8.42 0.58
CA GLY A 107 1.25 8.58 -0.52
C GLY A 107 1.88 8.16 -1.84
N LEU A 108 1.16 7.34 -2.59
CA LEU A 108 1.67 6.77 -3.85
C LEU A 108 0.71 7.03 -5.02
N GLY A 109 0.05 8.18 -5.02
CA GLY A 109 -0.79 8.60 -6.13
C GLY A 109 -2.24 8.27 -5.89
N ASP A 110 -2.64 7.03 -6.10
CA ASP A 110 -4.03 6.60 -5.92
C ASP A 110 -4.23 5.76 -4.67
N HIS A 111 -3.18 5.58 -3.85
CA HIS A 111 -3.29 4.81 -2.62
C HIS A 111 -2.20 5.23 -1.64
N LEU A 112 -2.32 4.71 -0.42
CA LEU A 112 -1.32 4.92 0.63
C LEU A 112 -0.68 3.60 1.00
N GLU A 113 0.56 3.68 1.50
CA GLU A 113 1.19 2.58 2.22
C GLU A 113 1.35 2.98 3.68
N ILE A 114 1.20 2.01 4.56
CA ILE A 114 1.50 2.20 5.98
C ILE A 114 2.62 1.24 6.36
N TRP A 115 3.66 1.79 6.93
CA TRP A 115 4.88 1.08 7.32
C TRP A 115 5.08 1.23 8.82
N SER A 116 5.72 0.25 9.45
CA SER A 116 6.33 0.53 10.75
C SER A 116 7.51 1.46 10.52
N LEU A 117 7.80 2.32 11.51
CA LEU A 117 8.95 3.22 11.38
C LEU A 117 10.24 2.44 11.18
N GLU A 118 10.38 1.34 11.91
CA GLU A 118 11.59 0.53 11.82
C GLU A 118 11.81 -0.01 10.41
N ASN A 119 10.75 -0.59 9.82
CA ASN A 119 10.85 -1.14 8.47
C ASN A 119 11.07 -0.04 7.42
N TRP A 120 10.42 1.11 7.60
CA TRP A 120 10.62 2.23 6.69
C TRP A 120 12.07 2.71 6.72
N ASN A 121 12.63 2.87 7.91
CA ASN A 121 14.01 3.31 8.04
C ASN A 121 14.97 2.31 7.42
N ALA A 122 14.73 1.01 7.62
CA ALA A 122 15.58 -0.03 7.02
C ALA A 122 15.52 0.03 5.50
N PHE A 123 14.31 0.15 4.95
CA PHE A 123 14.12 0.28 3.51
C PHE A 123 14.84 1.51 2.98
N TYR A 124 14.56 2.66 3.58
CA TYR A 124 15.09 3.93 3.10
C TYR A 124 16.62 3.93 3.14
N ASN A 125 17.20 3.49 4.26
CA ASN A 125 18.65 3.50 4.41
C ASN A 125 19.34 2.52 3.47
N SER A 126 18.69 1.43 3.10
CA SER A 126 19.29 0.45 2.20
C SER A 126 19.13 0.81 0.73
N THR A 127 18.21 1.72 0.39
CA THR A 127 17.89 2.00 -1.01
C THR A 127 18.20 3.40 -1.47
N LYS A 128 18.28 4.37 -0.56
CA LYS A 128 18.39 5.78 -0.96
C LYS A 128 19.59 6.06 -1.85
N ASP A 129 20.73 5.42 -1.57
CA ASP A 129 21.95 5.67 -2.33
C ASP A 129 22.02 4.87 -3.62
N LYS A 130 21.08 3.93 -3.82
CA LYS A 130 21.00 3.10 -5.02
C LYS A 130 19.94 3.59 -5.99
N MET A 131 19.23 4.65 -5.63
CA MET A 131 18.02 5.03 -6.37
C MET A 131 18.35 5.47 -7.79
N SER A 132 19.49 6.09 -7.99
CA SER A 132 19.93 6.50 -9.31
C SER A 132 20.08 5.28 -10.23
N ASP A 133 20.73 4.22 -9.74
CA ASP A 133 20.92 3.00 -10.52
C ASP A 133 19.58 2.29 -10.75
N ILE A 134 18.73 2.25 -9.73
CA ILE A 134 17.41 1.64 -9.85
C ILE A 134 16.59 2.33 -10.93
N ALA A 135 16.58 3.66 -10.91
CA ALA A 135 15.84 4.44 -11.91
C ALA A 135 16.38 4.16 -13.32
N GLU A 136 17.69 4.10 -13.46
CA GLU A 136 18.31 3.84 -14.74
C GLU A 136 17.90 2.47 -15.28
N ASN A 137 17.89 1.46 -14.42
CA ASN A 137 17.50 0.11 -14.82
C ASN A 137 16.06 0.05 -15.30
N ILE A 138 15.16 0.76 -14.61
CA ILE A 138 13.75 0.78 -14.99
C ILE A 138 13.58 1.40 -16.37
N TYR A 139 14.21 2.55 -16.60
CA TYR A 139 14.04 3.26 -17.86
C TYR A 139 14.74 2.55 -19.02
N LEU A 140 15.83 1.86 -18.75
CA LEU A 140 16.44 1.03 -19.78
C LEU A 140 15.52 -0.08 -20.23
N GLY A 141 14.83 -0.71 -19.24
CA GLY A 141 13.84 -1.73 -19.54
C GLY A 141 12.71 -1.19 -20.40
N ASP A 142 12.20 -0.03 -20.07
CA ASP A 142 11.16 0.63 -20.86
C ASP A 142 11.62 0.92 -22.26
N LYS A 143 12.83 1.44 -22.41
CA LYS A 143 13.40 1.72 -23.72
C LYS A 143 13.52 0.46 -24.56
N ASP A 144 14.01 -0.61 -23.95
CA ASP A 144 14.15 -1.87 -24.65
C ASP A 144 12.80 -2.40 -25.12
N GLU A 145 11.79 -2.33 -24.26
CA GLU A 145 10.45 -2.73 -24.61
C GLU A 145 9.91 -1.90 -25.77
N THR A 146 10.11 -0.61 -25.71
CA THR A 146 9.64 0.29 -26.76
C THR A 146 10.28 -0.06 -28.09
N LEU A 147 11.58 -0.28 -28.07
CA LEU A 147 12.32 -0.61 -29.29
C LEU A 147 11.88 -1.95 -29.87
N SER A 148 11.63 -2.91 -29.02
CA SER A 148 11.25 -4.23 -29.50
C SER A 148 9.78 -4.30 -29.87
N GLY A 149 8.98 -3.48 -29.35
CA GLY A 149 7.64 -3.56 -29.53
C GLY A 149 6.97 -2.67 -30.15
N ASP A 150 6.79 -2.16 -30.19
CA ASP A 150 6.02 -1.49 -30.57
C ASP A 150 5.65 -0.56 -30.11
N VAL A 151 5.90 -0.07 -30.02
CA VAL A 151 5.71 0.82 -29.62
C VAL A 151 4.71 1.17 -29.30
N LYS A 152 4.14 1.13 -29.05
CA LYS A 152 3.09 1.46 -28.55
C LYS A 152 2.78 2.67 -28.45
#